data_12a6f79e6a2094486439f1cbe21fb2c2
#
_entry.id   12a6f79e6a2094486439f1cbe21fb2c2
#
_cell.length_a   1.000
_cell.length_b   1.000
_cell.length_c   1.000
_cell.angle_alpha   90.00
_cell.angle_beta   90.00
_cell.angle_gamma   90.00
#
_symmetry.space_group_name_H-M   'P 1'
#
loop_
_entity.id
_entity.type
_entity.pdbx_description
1 polymer ?
#
loop_
_entity_poly.entity_id
_entity_poly.type
_entity_poly.pdbx_seq_one_letter_code
_entity_poly.pdbx_strand_id
1 'polypeptide(L)'
;DLHPPLRAVIRPAGAHVGGTLAAMATSPREARPTDAPGPDAGQHVVILSGLSGAGKTAAAKLFEDLGYTVVDNLPGELLPDLAELVSVDPARFARVAIVLDVRAGDAPLAMAAMRGALEGRGIQPQVFFLEARDEVIIRRFSETRHRHPLAGQRGIASSVAAERRLLEPVRADADVVLDTSDLSLRELRERI
;
A
#
# COMPACT_ATOMS: atom_id res chain seq x y z
N ASP A 1 12.54 2.31 -29.05
CA ASP A 1 11.17 2.11 -28.53
C ASP A 1 11.19 2.50 -27.06
N LEU A 2 10.78 3.75 -26.84
CA LEU A 2 10.73 4.35 -25.50
C LEU A 2 9.45 3.86 -24.81
N HIS A 3 9.62 3.06 -23.77
CA HIS A 3 8.52 2.81 -22.83
C HIS A 3 8.12 4.13 -22.15
N PRO A 4 6.82 4.44 -22.06
CA PRO A 4 6.38 5.60 -21.32
C PRO A 4 6.73 5.47 -19.83
N PRO A 5 7.09 6.57 -19.15
CA PRO A 5 7.42 6.53 -17.73
C PRO A 5 6.23 6.05 -16.91
N LEU A 6 6.47 5.10 -16.01
CA LEU A 6 5.51 4.64 -15.02
C LEU A 6 5.07 5.84 -14.18
N ARG A 7 3.81 6.23 -14.29
CA ARG A 7 3.24 7.28 -13.44
C ARG A 7 2.90 6.69 -12.08
N ALA A 8 3.54 7.21 -11.05
CA ALA A 8 3.08 6.99 -9.68
C ALA A 8 1.66 7.57 -9.55
N VAL A 9 0.70 6.75 -9.10
CA VAL A 9 -0.68 7.18 -8.94
C VAL A 9 -0.93 7.48 -7.48
N ILE A 10 -1.02 8.78 -7.16
CA ILE A 10 -1.51 9.25 -5.86
C ILE A 10 -3.02 9.39 -5.98
N ARG A 11 -3.79 8.56 -5.29
CA ARG A 11 -5.25 8.60 -5.28
C ARG A 11 -5.73 9.15 -3.94
N PRO A 12 -6.37 10.33 -3.90
CA PRO A 12 -7.06 10.78 -2.69
C PRO A 12 -8.35 9.98 -2.50
N ALA A 13 -8.62 9.58 -1.29
CA ALA A 13 -9.89 8.96 -0.94
C ALA A 13 -11.05 9.96 -1.19
N GLY A 14 -11.96 9.62 -2.11
CA GLY A 14 -13.27 10.28 -2.20
C GLY A 14 -13.43 11.46 -3.16
N ALA A 15 -12.80 11.50 -4.35
CA ALA A 15 -13.16 12.48 -5.38
C ALA A 15 -14.14 11.87 -6.41
N HIS A 16 -15.45 12.08 -6.21
CA HIS A 16 -16.43 11.93 -7.28
C HIS A 16 -16.37 13.16 -8.20
N VAL A 17 -16.04 12.95 -9.47
CA VAL A 17 -16.20 13.93 -10.53
C VAL A 17 -17.67 13.87 -10.97
N GLY A 18 -18.48 14.80 -10.50
CA GLY A 18 -19.87 15.02 -10.92
C GLY A 18 -19.92 15.98 -12.10
N GLY A 19 -20.51 15.55 -13.22
CA GLY A 19 -20.86 16.40 -14.34
C GLY A 19 -22.04 17.31 -14.02
N THR A 20 -22.01 18.52 -14.58
CA THR A 20 -23.00 19.58 -14.54
C THR A 20 -24.32 19.13 -15.17
N LEU A 21 -25.46 19.37 -14.52
CA LEU A 21 -26.63 20.09 -15.08
C LEU A 21 -27.80 20.18 -14.09
N ALA A 22 -28.33 21.41 -14.03
CA ALA A 22 -29.70 21.85 -13.71
C ALA A 22 -30.19 21.81 -12.27
N ALA A 23 -30.41 23.03 -11.81
CA ALA A 23 -31.12 23.46 -10.60
C ALA A 23 -32.52 22.83 -10.47
N MET A 24 -32.79 22.28 -9.29
CA MET A 24 -34.08 22.36 -8.60
C MET A 24 -33.82 22.36 -7.10
N ALA A 25 -34.33 23.40 -6.44
CA ALA A 25 -34.22 23.66 -5.02
C ALA A 25 -34.86 22.53 -4.21
N THR A 26 -34.09 21.90 -3.36
CA THR A 26 -34.59 21.14 -2.20
C THR A 26 -33.66 21.42 -1.02
N SER A 27 -34.27 21.67 0.13
CA SER A 27 -33.67 22.08 1.40
C SER A 27 -32.33 21.40 1.74
N PRO A 28 -31.44 22.11 2.44
CA PRO A 28 -30.16 21.49 2.86
C PRO A 28 -30.44 20.39 3.86
N ARG A 29 -30.23 19.15 3.42
CA ARG A 29 -30.13 18.02 4.33
C ARG A 29 -28.84 18.20 5.10
N GLU A 30 -28.96 18.47 6.39
CA GLU A 30 -27.81 18.58 7.30
C GLU A 30 -26.87 17.41 7.05
N ALA A 31 -25.65 17.73 6.61
CA ALA A 31 -24.54 16.78 6.55
C ALA A 31 -24.32 16.30 8.00
N ARG A 32 -24.42 15.00 8.22
CA ARG A 32 -23.94 14.39 9.46
C ARG A 32 -22.48 14.79 9.60
N PRO A 33 -22.00 15.15 10.81
CA PRO A 33 -20.59 15.37 11.04
C PRO A 33 -19.89 14.06 10.68
N THR A 34 -19.14 14.08 9.58
CA THR A 34 -18.12 13.10 9.32
C THR A 34 -17.17 13.19 10.49
N ASP A 35 -16.84 12.06 11.11
CA ASP A 35 -15.79 11.93 12.13
C ASP A 35 -14.48 12.46 11.56
N ALA A 36 -14.29 13.76 11.62
CA ALA A 36 -13.00 14.38 11.46
C ALA A 36 -12.16 13.89 12.64
N PRO A 37 -10.96 13.34 12.45
CA PRO A 37 -10.09 12.95 13.54
C PRO A 37 -9.91 14.17 14.45
N GLY A 38 -10.12 13.97 15.77
CA GLY A 38 -9.93 15.01 16.77
C GLY A 38 -8.49 15.55 16.71
N PRO A 39 -8.22 16.75 17.30
CA PRO A 39 -6.95 17.46 17.22
C PRO A 39 -5.73 16.71 17.80
N ASP A 40 -5.92 15.54 18.38
CA ASP A 40 -4.87 14.68 18.97
C ASP A 40 -4.55 13.42 18.15
N ALA A 41 -5.14 13.22 17.00
CA ALA A 41 -4.80 12.10 16.15
C ALA A 41 -3.56 12.43 15.32
N GLY A 42 -2.38 11.99 15.77
CA GLY A 42 -1.15 12.02 14.99
C GLY A 42 -1.34 11.44 13.59
N GLN A 43 -0.44 11.75 12.66
CA GLN A 43 -0.48 11.16 11.33
C GLN A 43 -0.41 9.64 11.41
N HIS A 44 -1.30 8.96 10.69
CA HIS A 44 -1.30 7.51 10.54
C HIS A 44 -0.63 7.14 9.22
N VAL A 45 0.61 6.75 9.27
CA VAL A 45 1.37 6.29 8.11
C VAL A 45 1.56 4.79 8.19
N VAL A 46 1.12 4.09 7.16
CA VAL A 46 1.27 2.64 7.01
C VAL A 46 2.21 2.37 5.84
N ILE A 47 3.17 1.48 6.03
CA ILE A 47 3.97 0.91 4.96
C ILE A 47 3.50 -0.52 4.75
N LEU A 48 3.02 -0.81 3.54
CA LEU A 48 2.49 -2.11 3.17
C LEU A 48 3.49 -2.83 2.25
N SER A 49 4.06 -3.92 2.72
CA SER A 49 4.95 -4.75 1.94
C SER A 49 4.53 -6.23 1.99
N GLY A 50 5.27 -7.11 1.35
CA GLY A 50 5.01 -8.54 1.38
C GLY A 50 5.18 -9.23 0.03
N LEU A 51 4.97 -10.53 0.04
CA LEU A 51 5.18 -11.39 -1.12
C LEU A 51 4.24 -11.03 -2.28
N SER A 52 4.73 -11.18 -3.49
CA SER A 52 3.91 -11.08 -4.70
C SER A 52 2.82 -12.14 -4.68
N GLY A 53 1.56 -11.73 -4.91
CA GLY A 53 0.40 -12.62 -4.78
C GLY A 53 -0.13 -12.80 -3.35
N ALA A 54 0.50 -12.20 -2.33
CA ALA A 54 0.00 -12.25 -0.95
C ALA A 54 -1.19 -11.33 -0.66
N GLY A 55 -1.66 -10.52 -1.64
CA GLY A 55 -2.86 -9.72 -1.49
C GLY A 55 -2.64 -8.23 -1.19
N LYS A 56 -1.43 -7.68 -1.42
CA LYS A 56 -1.12 -6.25 -1.23
C LYS A 56 -2.14 -5.31 -1.90
N THR A 57 -2.52 -5.61 -3.15
CA THR A 57 -3.52 -4.79 -3.88
C THR A 57 -4.89 -4.81 -3.20
N ALA A 58 -5.29 -5.94 -2.62
CA ALA A 58 -6.54 -6.03 -1.87
C ALA A 58 -6.46 -5.23 -0.57
N ALA A 59 -5.36 -5.35 0.16
CA ALA A 59 -5.11 -4.57 1.37
C ALA A 59 -5.05 -3.05 1.07
N ALA A 60 -4.39 -2.65 0.00
CA ALA A 60 -4.35 -1.25 -0.45
C ALA A 60 -5.75 -0.67 -0.68
N LYS A 61 -6.66 -1.44 -1.32
CA LYS A 61 -8.05 -1.03 -1.49
C LYS A 61 -8.81 -0.93 -0.16
N LEU A 62 -8.53 -1.80 0.80
CA LEU A 62 -9.13 -1.70 2.13
C LEU A 62 -8.66 -0.44 2.86
N PHE A 63 -7.39 -0.06 2.73
CA PHE A 63 -6.90 1.21 3.25
C PHE A 63 -7.55 2.42 2.56
N GLU A 64 -7.78 2.37 1.23
CA GLU A 64 -8.57 3.40 0.53
C GLU A 64 -9.99 3.51 1.13
N ASP A 65 -10.67 2.39 1.35
CA ASP A 65 -12.02 2.34 1.97
C ASP A 65 -12.03 2.90 3.41
N LEU A 66 -10.91 2.80 4.12
CA LEU A 66 -10.70 3.34 5.47
C LEU A 66 -10.29 4.83 5.46
N GLY A 67 -10.23 5.47 4.29
CA GLY A 67 -9.92 6.88 4.13
C GLY A 67 -8.43 7.20 4.07
N TYR A 68 -7.57 6.22 3.82
CA TYR A 68 -6.15 6.48 3.58
C TYR A 68 -5.90 6.95 2.16
N THR A 69 -4.97 7.89 2.00
CA THR A 69 -4.35 8.18 0.71
C THR A 69 -3.36 7.05 0.41
N VAL A 70 -3.64 6.27 -0.63
CA VAL A 70 -2.76 5.16 -1.01
C VAL A 70 -1.77 5.60 -2.07
N VAL A 71 -0.48 5.34 -1.83
CA VAL A 71 0.61 5.53 -2.77
C VAL A 71 1.16 4.18 -3.15
N ASP A 72 1.01 3.79 -4.40
CA ASP A 72 1.44 2.49 -4.91
C ASP A 72 2.38 2.67 -6.11
N ASN A 73 3.28 1.72 -6.30
CA ASN A 73 4.17 1.67 -7.44
C ASN A 73 5.08 2.91 -7.58
N LEU A 74 5.54 3.47 -6.46
CA LEU A 74 6.48 4.58 -6.45
C LEU A 74 7.91 4.05 -6.68
N PRO A 75 8.70 4.66 -7.61
CA PRO A 75 10.12 4.38 -7.72
C PRO A 75 10.87 4.66 -6.41
N GLY A 76 11.85 3.81 -6.07
CA GLY A 76 12.58 3.91 -4.80
C GLY A 76 13.28 5.25 -4.60
N GLU A 77 13.73 5.88 -5.68
CA GLU A 77 14.39 7.19 -5.67
C GLU A 77 13.48 8.32 -5.17
N LEU A 78 12.17 8.16 -5.29
CA LEU A 78 11.16 9.16 -4.87
C LEU A 78 10.66 8.96 -3.43
N LEU A 79 11.11 7.93 -2.73
CA LEU A 79 10.69 7.67 -1.35
C LEU A 79 11.05 8.80 -0.38
N PRO A 80 12.25 9.42 -0.44
CA PRO A 80 12.59 10.56 0.40
C PRO A 80 11.70 11.78 0.15
N ASP A 81 11.38 12.06 -1.13
CA ASP A 81 10.50 13.17 -1.51
C ASP A 81 9.07 12.95 -1.02
N LEU A 82 8.58 11.69 -1.08
CA LEU A 82 7.28 11.33 -0.51
C LEU A 82 7.27 11.52 1.01
N ALA A 83 8.31 11.11 1.72
CA ALA A 83 8.42 11.29 3.17
C ALA A 83 8.42 12.77 3.55
N GLU A 84 9.10 13.61 2.78
CA GLU A 84 9.06 15.06 2.94
C GLU A 84 7.64 15.59 2.73
N LEU A 85 7.01 15.25 1.60
CA LEU A 85 5.66 15.69 1.26
C LEU A 85 4.64 15.33 2.35
N VAL A 86 4.72 14.11 2.88
CA VAL A 86 3.86 13.63 3.97
C VAL A 86 4.08 14.46 5.24
N SER A 87 5.30 14.88 5.52
CA SER A 87 5.64 15.65 6.73
C SER A 87 5.23 17.12 6.67
N VAL A 88 5.26 17.74 5.48
CA VAL A 88 4.97 19.19 5.30
C VAL A 88 3.48 19.51 5.30
N ASP A 89 2.62 18.55 4.95
CA ASP A 89 1.17 18.75 4.91
C ASP A 89 0.43 17.64 5.71
N PRO A 90 0.55 17.68 7.06
CA PRO A 90 -0.09 16.68 7.91
C PRO A 90 -1.61 16.61 7.78
N ALA A 91 -2.25 17.73 7.45
CA ALA A 91 -3.70 17.79 7.29
C ALA A 91 -4.17 16.99 6.05
N ARG A 92 -3.46 17.15 4.94
CA ARG A 92 -3.71 16.42 3.69
C ARG A 92 -3.34 14.96 3.79
N PHE A 93 -2.26 14.65 4.49
CA PHE A 93 -1.70 13.32 4.64
C PHE A 93 -1.90 12.77 6.06
N ALA A 94 -3.05 13.07 6.67
CA ALA A 94 -3.39 12.55 7.99
C ALA A 94 -3.40 11.02 8.05
N ARG A 95 -3.79 10.37 6.94
CA ARG A 95 -3.78 8.91 6.77
C ARG A 95 -3.15 8.55 5.43
N VAL A 96 -2.02 7.87 5.44
CA VAL A 96 -1.29 7.46 4.22
C VAL A 96 -0.93 5.98 4.30
N ALA A 97 -1.17 5.25 3.22
CA ALA A 97 -0.69 3.89 3.04
C ALA A 97 0.25 3.82 1.84
N ILE A 98 1.48 3.42 2.06
CA ILE A 98 2.55 3.37 1.06
C ILE A 98 2.81 1.90 0.72
N VAL A 99 2.60 1.52 -0.52
CA VAL A 99 2.84 0.14 -0.97
C VAL A 99 4.25 0.04 -1.54
N LEU A 100 5.09 -0.78 -0.90
CA LEU A 100 6.44 -1.08 -1.37
C LEU A 100 6.50 -2.48 -1.95
N ASP A 101 6.78 -2.57 -3.26
CA ASP A 101 6.93 -3.83 -3.98
C ASP A 101 8.41 -4.19 -4.18
N VAL A 102 8.71 -5.49 -4.24
CA VAL A 102 10.04 -6.05 -4.54
C VAL A 102 10.64 -5.56 -5.87
N ARG A 103 9.79 -5.08 -6.77
CA ARG A 103 10.20 -4.52 -8.07
C ARG A 103 10.99 -3.21 -7.96
N ALA A 104 10.99 -2.55 -6.80
CA ALA A 104 11.72 -1.32 -6.57
C ALA A 104 13.26 -1.53 -6.41
N GLY A 105 13.79 -2.67 -6.86
CA GLY A 105 15.21 -3.00 -6.79
C GLY A 105 15.59 -3.64 -5.46
N ASP A 106 16.19 -2.91 -4.56
CA ASP A 106 16.57 -3.41 -3.23
C ASP A 106 15.46 -3.09 -2.21
N ALA A 107 14.47 -3.99 -2.11
CA ALA A 107 13.31 -3.79 -1.25
C ALA A 107 13.67 -3.60 0.25
N PRO A 108 14.65 -4.32 0.84
CA PRO A 108 15.10 -4.05 2.19
C PRO A 108 15.69 -2.64 2.37
N LEU A 109 16.51 -2.18 1.43
CA LEU A 109 17.06 -0.81 1.48
C LEU A 109 15.97 0.25 1.30
N ALA A 110 15.05 0.04 0.37
CA ALA A 110 13.92 0.95 0.15
C ALA A 110 13.03 1.05 1.40
N MET A 111 12.76 -0.07 2.07
CA MET A 111 12.01 -0.11 3.33
C MET A 111 12.73 0.67 4.43
N ALA A 112 14.02 0.38 4.66
CA ALA A 112 14.82 1.06 5.67
C ALA A 112 14.94 2.57 5.40
N ALA A 113 15.14 2.96 4.13
CA ALA A 113 15.21 4.35 3.73
C ALA A 113 13.89 5.10 3.98
N MET A 114 12.76 4.51 3.62
CA MET A 114 11.43 5.10 3.84
C MET A 114 11.11 5.23 5.32
N ARG A 115 11.31 4.17 6.09
CA ARG A 115 11.11 4.17 7.55
C ARG A 115 11.99 5.24 8.21
N GLY A 116 13.29 5.24 7.93
CA GLY A 116 14.21 6.23 8.49
C GLY A 116 13.90 7.67 8.08
N ALA A 117 13.44 7.89 6.85
CA ALA A 117 13.03 9.21 6.37
C ALA A 117 11.80 9.75 7.11
N LEU A 118 10.82 8.91 7.42
CA LEU A 118 9.64 9.26 8.21
C LEU A 118 9.98 9.46 9.69
N GLU A 119 10.72 8.53 10.28
CA GLU A 119 11.14 8.60 11.69
C GLU A 119 12.00 9.84 11.98
N GLY A 120 12.91 10.18 11.07
CA GLY A 120 13.71 11.40 11.14
C GLY A 120 12.89 12.70 11.10
N ARG A 121 11.62 12.62 10.72
CA ARG A 121 10.64 13.71 10.73
C ARG A 121 9.62 13.59 11.87
N GLY A 122 9.83 12.66 12.79
CA GLY A 122 8.95 12.43 13.94
C GLY A 122 7.67 11.63 13.61
N ILE A 123 7.59 11.03 12.41
CA ILE A 123 6.46 10.21 11.99
C ILE A 123 6.85 8.74 12.21
N GLN A 124 6.05 8.02 12.99
CA GLN A 124 6.25 6.59 13.25
C GLN A 124 5.35 5.77 12.31
N PRO A 125 5.90 5.21 11.20
CA PRO A 125 5.11 4.37 10.32
C PRO A 125 4.88 3.00 10.94
N GLN A 126 3.69 2.44 10.69
CA GLN A 126 3.40 1.05 11.00
C GLN A 126 3.65 0.18 9.77
N VAL A 127 4.50 -0.83 9.90
CA VAL A 127 4.88 -1.71 8.79
C VAL A 127 4.04 -2.98 8.81
N PHE A 128 3.26 -3.18 7.77
CA PHE A 128 2.50 -4.41 7.51
C PHE A 128 3.22 -5.26 6.47
N PHE A 129 3.46 -6.52 6.80
CA PHE A 129 4.00 -7.50 5.87
C PHE A 129 2.95 -8.58 5.54
N LEU A 130 2.54 -8.66 4.29
CA LEU A 130 1.62 -9.69 3.83
C LEU A 130 2.36 -10.89 3.28
N GLU A 131 2.00 -12.07 3.76
CA GLU A 131 2.51 -13.34 3.24
C GLU A 131 1.38 -14.33 2.96
N ALA A 132 1.71 -15.40 2.27
CA ALA A 132 0.86 -16.56 2.12
C ALA A 132 1.73 -17.80 1.88
N ARG A 133 1.18 -19.00 2.06
CA ARG A 133 1.85 -20.26 1.75
C ARG A 133 2.19 -20.33 0.26
N ASP A 134 3.29 -20.97 -0.08
CA ASP A 134 3.81 -21.03 -1.45
C ASP A 134 2.78 -21.63 -2.42
N GLU A 135 2.05 -22.68 -2.00
CA GLU A 135 1.01 -23.31 -2.82
C GLU A 135 -0.14 -22.34 -3.14
N VAL A 136 -0.49 -21.48 -2.18
CA VAL A 136 -1.53 -20.46 -2.36
C VAL A 136 -1.07 -19.39 -3.35
N ILE A 137 0.16 -18.91 -3.21
CA ILE A 137 0.75 -17.94 -4.13
C ILE A 137 0.81 -18.52 -5.54
N ILE A 138 1.35 -19.73 -5.71
CA ILE A 138 1.46 -20.41 -7.00
C ILE A 138 0.08 -20.55 -7.65
N ARG A 139 -0.94 -20.98 -6.89
CA ARG A 139 -2.32 -21.09 -7.36
C ARG A 139 -2.86 -19.74 -7.84
N ARG A 140 -2.70 -18.67 -7.05
CA ARG A 140 -3.16 -17.30 -7.39
C ARG A 140 -2.52 -16.80 -8.68
N PHE A 141 -1.23 -17.06 -8.89
CA PHE A 141 -0.55 -16.72 -10.15
C PHE A 141 -1.07 -17.54 -11.34
N SER A 142 -1.36 -18.82 -11.13
CA SER A 142 -1.89 -19.69 -12.18
C SER A 142 -3.29 -19.25 -12.65
N GLU A 143 -4.13 -18.82 -11.71
CA GLU A 143 -5.49 -18.34 -11.98
C GLU A 143 -5.50 -16.98 -12.71
N THR A 144 -4.60 -16.07 -12.34
CA THR A 144 -4.58 -14.70 -12.89
C THR A 144 -3.77 -14.56 -14.18
N ARG A 145 -3.04 -15.58 -14.61
CA ARG A 145 -2.10 -15.55 -15.75
C ARG A 145 -1.04 -14.44 -15.67
N HIS A 146 -0.84 -13.84 -14.50
CA HIS A 146 0.21 -12.86 -14.28
C HIS A 146 1.56 -13.56 -14.11
N ARG A 147 2.62 -12.95 -14.65
CA ARG A 147 3.98 -13.44 -14.41
C ARG A 147 4.45 -12.96 -13.06
N HIS A 148 5.06 -13.85 -12.27
CA HIS A 148 5.72 -13.46 -11.03
C HIS A 148 6.84 -12.44 -11.34
N PRO A 149 7.02 -11.37 -10.54
CA PRO A 149 8.03 -10.32 -10.80
C PRO A 149 9.45 -10.85 -10.99
N LEU A 150 9.82 -11.88 -10.24
CA LEU A 150 11.12 -12.55 -10.34
C LEU A 150 11.12 -13.78 -11.27
N ALA A 151 10.01 -14.02 -12.01
CA ALA A 151 9.94 -15.13 -12.94
C ALA A 151 10.80 -14.85 -14.18
N GLY A 152 12.07 -15.26 -14.09
CA GLY A 152 12.92 -15.48 -15.25
C GLY A 152 12.63 -16.85 -15.90
N GLN A 153 13.65 -17.54 -16.39
CA GLN A 153 13.54 -18.90 -16.93
C GLN A 153 13.28 -20.00 -15.86
N ARG A 154 13.28 -19.62 -14.59
CA ARG A 154 13.14 -20.52 -13.44
C ARG A 154 11.71 -20.53 -12.95
N GLY A 155 10.90 -21.44 -13.12
CA GLY A 155 9.48 -21.58 -12.73
C GLY A 155 9.00 -20.78 -11.49
N ILE A 156 7.69 -20.65 -11.34
CA ILE A 156 7.06 -19.80 -10.28
C ILE A 156 7.52 -20.18 -8.87
N ALA A 157 7.61 -21.48 -8.56
CA ALA A 157 8.00 -21.94 -7.22
C ALA A 157 9.40 -21.46 -6.79
N SER A 158 10.38 -21.51 -7.70
CA SER A 158 11.73 -21.00 -7.41
C SER A 158 11.77 -19.48 -7.27
N SER A 159 10.89 -18.77 -7.98
CA SER A 159 10.75 -17.31 -7.88
C SER A 159 10.15 -16.89 -6.54
N VAL A 160 9.12 -17.59 -6.07
CA VAL A 160 8.51 -17.38 -4.74
C VAL A 160 9.53 -17.64 -3.64
N ALA A 161 10.28 -18.73 -3.71
CA ALA A 161 11.33 -19.04 -2.73
C ALA A 161 12.47 -18.01 -2.73
N ALA A 162 12.82 -17.45 -3.89
CA ALA A 162 13.82 -16.38 -3.99
C ALA A 162 13.29 -15.07 -3.40
N GLU A 163 12.06 -14.70 -3.70
CA GLU A 163 11.41 -13.50 -3.15
C GLU A 163 11.29 -13.57 -1.63
N ARG A 164 10.88 -14.71 -1.08
CA ARG A 164 10.79 -14.91 0.37
C ARG A 164 12.14 -14.68 1.07
N ARG A 165 13.23 -15.20 0.50
CA ARG A 165 14.58 -14.96 1.04
C ARG A 165 15.00 -13.49 0.94
N LEU A 166 14.67 -12.84 -0.17
CA LEU A 166 14.97 -11.42 -0.37
C LEU A 166 14.22 -10.53 0.62
N LEU A 167 12.96 -10.85 0.91
CA LEU A 167 12.10 -10.07 1.78
C LEU A 167 12.15 -10.47 3.27
N GLU A 168 12.93 -11.49 3.63
CA GLU A 168 13.06 -11.92 5.03
C GLU A 168 13.48 -10.79 5.98
N PRO A 169 14.44 -9.89 5.64
CA PRO A 169 14.76 -8.74 6.49
C PRO A 169 13.56 -7.79 6.68
N VAL A 170 12.77 -7.56 5.63
CA VAL A 170 11.58 -6.70 5.70
C VAL A 170 10.50 -7.35 6.58
N ARG A 171 10.33 -8.68 6.45
CA ARG A 171 9.42 -9.46 7.28
C ARG A 171 9.79 -9.40 8.77
N ALA A 172 11.08 -9.56 9.06
CA ALA A 172 11.59 -9.54 10.43
C ALA A 172 11.44 -8.16 11.11
N ASP A 173 11.46 -7.07 10.33
CA ASP A 173 11.32 -5.69 10.81
C ASP A 173 9.85 -5.19 10.78
N ALA A 174 8.91 -6.00 10.34
CA ALA A 174 7.50 -5.63 10.26
C ALA A 174 6.84 -5.62 11.65
N ASP A 175 6.02 -4.60 11.90
CA ASP A 175 5.23 -4.49 13.13
C ASP A 175 4.05 -5.47 13.13
N VAL A 176 3.51 -5.77 11.94
CA VAL A 176 2.40 -6.70 11.75
C VAL A 176 2.70 -7.63 10.57
N VAL A 177 2.69 -8.94 10.81
CA VAL A 177 2.78 -9.95 9.75
C VAL A 177 1.42 -10.62 9.59
N LEU A 178 0.86 -10.56 8.36
CA LEU A 178 -0.44 -11.13 8.03
C LEU A 178 -0.28 -12.29 7.05
N ASP A 179 -0.56 -13.51 7.51
CA ASP A 179 -0.74 -14.66 6.62
C ASP A 179 -2.15 -14.62 6.02
N THR A 180 -2.21 -14.42 4.71
CA THR A 180 -3.45 -14.31 3.93
C THR A 180 -3.86 -15.62 3.28
N SER A 181 -3.21 -16.73 3.60
CA SER A 181 -3.42 -18.02 2.93
C SER A 181 -4.87 -18.45 2.92
N ASP A 182 -5.52 -18.33 4.06
CA ASP A 182 -6.89 -18.80 4.29
C ASP A 182 -7.88 -17.66 4.54
N LEU A 183 -7.44 -16.39 4.34
CA LEU A 183 -8.29 -15.23 4.57
C LEU A 183 -9.18 -14.92 3.36
N SER A 184 -10.45 -14.73 3.61
CA SER A 184 -11.35 -14.00 2.71
C SER A 184 -11.04 -12.49 2.77
N LEU A 185 -11.56 -11.71 1.80
CA LEU A 185 -11.45 -10.25 1.82
C LEU A 185 -12.10 -9.63 3.07
N ARG A 186 -13.18 -10.23 3.57
CA ARG A 186 -13.84 -9.79 4.80
C ARG A 186 -12.93 -9.97 6.00
N GLU A 187 -12.34 -11.16 6.16
CA GLU A 187 -11.43 -11.45 7.26
C GLU A 187 -10.16 -10.61 7.20
N LEU A 188 -9.64 -10.34 5.99
CA LEU A 188 -8.54 -9.40 5.82
C LEU A 188 -8.90 -8.00 6.31
N ARG A 189 -10.13 -7.52 6.00
CA ARG A 189 -10.65 -6.22 6.47
C ARG A 189 -10.76 -6.14 7.99
N GLU A 190 -11.11 -7.25 8.64
CA GLU A 190 -11.24 -7.31 10.11
C GLU A 190 -9.86 -7.32 10.82
N ARG A 191 -8.75 -7.54 10.07
CA ARG A 191 -7.38 -7.60 10.60
C ARG A 191 -6.52 -6.37 10.27
N ILE A 192 -6.98 -5.52 9.38
CA ILE A 192 -6.42 -4.22 9.03
C ILE A 192 -7.15 -3.13 9.83
#